data_a7bb1c49f1faa4c2ea2d0c429a1f4db6
#
_entry.id   a7bb1c49f1faa4c2ea2d0c429a1f4db6
#
_cell.length_a   1.000
_cell.length_b   1.000
_cell.length_c   1.000
_cell.angle_alpha   90.00
_cell.angle_beta   90.00
_cell.angle_gamma   90.00
#
_symmetry.space_group_name_H-M   'P 1'
#
loop_
_entity.id
_entity.type
_entity.pdbx_description
1 polymer ?
#
loop_
_entity_poly.entity_id
_entity_poly.type
_entity_poly.pdbx_seq_one_letter_code
_entity_poly.pdbx_strand_id
1 'polypeptide(L)'
;MSANDLSACLWRERELLDLLAFKLEEEQFLLTTGKSRWLQYATREVEQVMERLRAAGLARSVEVAILAEEWGAPQNATLRELVEAAPDGPWAEIFTAHLAALTGYTEQIRDLRDLNEHYLRTALRFIQEAQADGSSESGTYDAHGESGTASSSAQIFDLKL
;
A
#
# COMPACT_ATOMS: atom_id res chain seq x y z
N MET A 1 -23.77 -22.74 -6.74
CA MET A 1 -22.34 -22.93 -6.97
C MET A 1 -21.61 -21.56 -6.98
N SER A 2 -22.08 -20.60 -7.73
CA SER A 2 -21.50 -19.26 -7.80
C SER A 2 -21.34 -18.55 -6.45
N ALA A 3 -22.25 -18.72 -5.48
CA ALA A 3 -22.10 -18.14 -4.15
C ALA A 3 -20.90 -18.71 -3.37
N ASN A 4 -20.60 -20.00 -3.52
CA ASN A 4 -19.38 -20.58 -2.93
C ASN A 4 -18.11 -20.05 -3.62
N ASP A 5 -18.15 -19.86 -4.93
CA ASP A 5 -17.01 -19.37 -5.70
C ASP A 5 -16.72 -17.91 -5.34
N LEU A 6 -17.76 -17.08 -5.20
CA LEU A 6 -17.62 -15.73 -4.68
C LEU A 6 -17.07 -15.73 -3.26
N SER A 7 -17.56 -16.57 -2.35
CA SER A 7 -17.05 -16.68 -0.98
C SER A 7 -15.58 -17.04 -0.96
N ALA A 8 -15.13 -17.96 -1.82
CA ALA A 8 -13.72 -18.34 -1.96
C ALA A 8 -12.87 -17.15 -2.46
N CYS A 9 -13.36 -16.37 -3.42
CA CYS A 9 -12.70 -15.15 -3.89
C CYS A 9 -12.56 -14.11 -2.76
N LEU A 10 -13.62 -13.90 -1.97
CA LEU A 10 -13.62 -12.97 -0.84
C LEU A 10 -12.67 -13.41 0.27
N TRP A 11 -12.56 -14.70 0.57
CA TRP A 11 -11.57 -15.23 1.51
C TRP A 11 -10.15 -14.96 1.03
N ARG A 12 -9.87 -15.24 -0.25
CA ARG A 12 -8.56 -14.96 -0.83
C ARG A 12 -8.20 -13.48 -0.77
N GLU A 13 -9.15 -12.60 -1.04
CA GLU A 13 -8.94 -11.15 -0.95
C GLU A 13 -8.66 -10.71 0.49
N ARG A 14 -9.37 -11.27 1.47
CA ARG A 14 -9.10 -11.02 2.90
C ARG A 14 -7.70 -11.46 3.33
N GLU A 15 -7.26 -12.65 2.91
CA GLU A 15 -5.89 -13.14 3.18
C GLU A 15 -4.83 -12.22 2.58
N LEU A 16 -5.07 -11.68 1.38
CA LEU A 16 -4.15 -10.74 0.74
C LEU A 16 -4.15 -9.38 1.41
N LEU A 17 -5.30 -8.91 1.92
CA LEU A 17 -5.37 -7.66 2.69
C LEU A 17 -4.66 -7.78 4.04
N ASP A 18 -4.80 -8.93 4.71
CA ASP A 18 -4.07 -9.22 5.95
C ASP A 18 -2.54 -9.23 5.69
N LEU A 19 -2.12 -9.88 4.63
CA LEU A 19 -0.71 -9.87 4.20
C LEU A 19 -0.22 -8.45 3.85
N LEU A 20 -1.05 -7.63 3.20
CA LEU A 20 -0.70 -6.25 2.88
C LEU A 20 -0.53 -5.40 4.15
N ALA A 21 -1.42 -5.54 5.12
CA ALA A 21 -1.30 -4.87 6.41
C ALA A 21 0.02 -5.25 7.10
N PHE A 22 0.36 -6.54 7.13
CA PHE A 22 1.64 -7.03 7.67
C PHE A 22 2.85 -6.42 6.93
N LYS A 23 2.83 -6.38 5.60
CA LYS A 23 3.93 -5.80 4.81
C LYS A 23 4.08 -4.30 5.02
N LEU A 24 3.00 -3.58 5.22
CA LEU A 24 3.03 -2.16 5.57
C LEU A 24 3.57 -1.91 6.99
N GLU A 25 3.27 -2.77 7.95
CA GLU A 25 3.87 -2.73 9.30
C GLU A 25 5.38 -3.02 9.26
N GLU A 26 5.81 -3.98 8.44
CA GLU A 26 7.23 -4.25 8.19
C GLU A 26 7.94 -3.02 7.62
N GLU A 27 7.36 -2.38 6.61
CA GLU A 27 7.86 -1.14 6.02
C GLU A 27 7.95 -0.01 7.06
N GLN A 28 6.91 0.17 7.89
CA GLN A 28 6.87 1.13 8.98
C GLN A 28 7.99 0.89 9.99
N PHE A 29 8.22 -0.36 10.36
CA PHE A 29 9.30 -0.72 11.28
C PHE A 29 10.67 -0.32 10.73
N LEU A 30 10.92 -0.52 9.44
CA LEU A 30 12.17 -0.13 8.79
C LEU A 30 12.32 1.40 8.73
N LEU A 31 11.24 2.13 8.47
CA LEU A 31 11.22 3.59 8.45
C LEU A 31 11.51 4.18 9.85
N THR A 32 10.87 3.66 10.88
CA THR A 32 11.00 4.17 12.26
C THR A 32 12.32 3.81 12.92
N THR A 33 12.95 2.70 12.53
CA THR A 33 14.26 2.25 13.04
C THR A 33 15.45 2.75 12.21
N GLY A 34 15.20 3.51 11.14
CA GLY A 34 16.25 4.07 10.29
C GLY A 34 17.00 3.03 9.44
N LYS A 35 16.43 1.84 9.25
CA LYS A 35 17.04 0.76 8.45
C LYS A 35 16.76 0.93 6.96
N SER A 36 17.04 2.09 6.43
CA SER A 36 16.72 2.52 5.06
C SER A 36 17.26 1.59 3.97
N ARG A 37 18.39 0.91 4.20
CA ARG A 37 18.98 -0.03 3.23
C ARG A 37 18.03 -1.18 2.82
N TRP A 38 17.08 -1.54 3.72
CA TRP A 38 16.13 -2.62 3.50
C TRP A 38 14.78 -2.15 2.98
N LEU A 39 14.54 -0.84 3.00
CA LEU A 39 13.26 -0.25 2.65
C LEU A 39 12.83 -0.59 1.21
N GLN A 40 13.77 -0.58 0.26
CA GLN A 40 13.48 -0.94 -1.13
C GLN A 40 12.92 -2.37 -1.29
N TYR A 41 13.34 -3.30 -0.44
CA TYR A 41 12.82 -4.68 -0.46
C TYR A 41 11.41 -4.74 0.11
N ALA A 42 11.17 -4.06 1.23
CA ALA A 42 9.83 -3.97 1.84
C ALA A 42 8.83 -3.32 0.88
N THR A 43 9.19 -2.20 0.24
CA THR A 43 8.34 -1.52 -0.74
C THR A 43 8.02 -2.43 -1.92
N ARG A 44 9.00 -3.18 -2.43
CA ARG A 44 8.75 -4.16 -3.52
C ARG A 44 7.79 -5.27 -3.10
N GLU A 45 7.90 -5.75 -1.88
CA GLU A 45 6.97 -6.76 -1.35
C GLU A 45 5.55 -6.22 -1.20
N VAL A 46 5.39 -4.97 -0.76
CA VAL A 46 4.11 -4.26 -0.74
C VAL A 46 3.50 -4.19 -2.16
N GLU A 47 4.29 -3.79 -3.16
CA GLU A 47 3.85 -3.70 -4.56
C GLU A 47 3.41 -5.06 -5.11
N GLN A 48 4.13 -6.14 -4.79
CA GLN A 48 3.77 -7.50 -5.20
C GLN A 48 2.42 -7.95 -4.61
N VAL A 49 2.16 -7.63 -3.35
CA VAL A 49 0.86 -7.95 -2.72
C VAL A 49 -0.25 -7.11 -3.34
N MET A 50 -0.02 -5.83 -3.61
CA MET A 50 -0.99 -4.96 -4.29
C MET A 50 -1.36 -5.47 -5.69
N GLU A 51 -0.40 -5.99 -6.45
CA GLU A 51 -0.68 -6.59 -7.77
C GLU A 51 -1.56 -7.85 -7.65
N ARG A 52 -1.28 -8.70 -6.67
CA ARG A 52 -2.12 -9.87 -6.37
C ARG A 52 -3.53 -9.47 -5.92
N LEU A 53 -3.67 -8.37 -5.17
CA LEU A 53 -4.98 -7.83 -4.77
C LEU A 53 -5.77 -7.31 -5.97
N ARG A 54 -5.12 -6.64 -6.94
CA ARG A 54 -5.79 -6.22 -8.18
C ARG A 54 -6.35 -7.41 -8.94
N ALA A 55 -5.57 -8.48 -9.09
CA ALA A 55 -6.01 -9.71 -9.74
C ALA A 55 -7.18 -10.38 -8.97
N ALA A 56 -7.12 -10.42 -7.65
CA ALA A 56 -8.20 -10.96 -6.82
C ALA A 56 -9.49 -10.13 -6.94
N GLY A 57 -9.38 -8.79 -6.98
CA GLY A 57 -10.51 -7.88 -7.18
C GLY A 57 -11.20 -8.06 -8.54
N LEU A 58 -10.43 -8.31 -9.60
CA LEU A 58 -10.98 -8.64 -10.91
C LEU A 58 -11.74 -9.99 -10.89
N ALA A 59 -11.15 -11.01 -10.27
CA ALA A 59 -11.82 -12.31 -10.11
C ALA A 59 -13.13 -12.16 -9.31
N ARG A 60 -13.13 -11.42 -8.21
CA ARG A 60 -14.33 -11.10 -7.45
C ARG A 60 -15.40 -10.42 -8.31
N SER A 61 -15.01 -9.45 -9.15
CA SER A 61 -15.96 -8.72 -9.99
C SER A 61 -16.68 -9.64 -10.97
N VAL A 62 -16.00 -10.66 -11.49
CA VAL A 62 -16.61 -11.69 -12.37
C VAL A 62 -17.63 -12.52 -11.60
N GLU A 63 -17.26 -13.01 -10.41
CA GLU A 63 -18.17 -13.83 -9.59
C GLU A 63 -19.38 -13.03 -9.09
N VAL A 64 -19.19 -11.76 -8.74
CA VAL A 64 -20.30 -10.84 -8.38
C VAL A 64 -21.26 -10.68 -9.56
N ALA A 65 -20.77 -10.49 -10.78
CA ALA A 65 -21.62 -10.32 -11.95
C ALA A 65 -22.45 -11.59 -12.25
N ILE A 66 -21.84 -12.78 -12.15
CA ILE A 66 -22.52 -14.07 -12.32
C ILE A 66 -23.62 -14.23 -11.26
N LEU A 67 -23.28 -13.95 -10.00
CA LEU A 67 -24.23 -14.14 -8.90
C LEU A 67 -25.34 -13.07 -8.91
N ALA A 68 -25.06 -11.86 -9.37
CA ALA A 68 -26.05 -10.80 -9.56
C ALA A 68 -27.12 -11.23 -10.59
N GLU A 69 -26.72 -11.86 -11.69
CA GLU A 69 -27.65 -12.41 -12.67
C GLU A 69 -28.53 -13.53 -12.07
N GLU A 70 -27.93 -14.44 -11.29
CA GLU A 70 -28.66 -15.52 -10.63
C GLU A 70 -29.68 -15.00 -9.58
N TRP A 71 -29.34 -13.92 -8.85
CA TRP A 71 -30.17 -13.40 -7.78
C TRP A 71 -31.06 -12.22 -8.21
N GLY A 72 -31.02 -11.83 -9.47
CA GLY A 72 -31.82 -10.72 -10.01
C GLY A 72 -31.38 -9.35 -9.50
N ALA A 73 -30.12 -9.22 -9.09
CA ALA A 73 -29.50 -7.94 -8.71
C ALA A 73 -29.06 -7.15 -9.97
N PRO A 74 -28.78 -5.83 -9.85
CA PRO A 74 -28.25 -5.06 -10.97
C PRO A 74 -26.93 -5.65 -11.50
N GLN A 75 -26.71 -5.56 -12.82
CA GLN A 75 -25.54 -6.16 -13.50
C GLN A 75 -24.19 -5.62 -12.97
N ASN A 76 -24.17 -4.39 -12.44
CA ASN A 76 -23.01 -3.77 -11.81
C ASN A 76 -23.18 -3.69 -10.27
N ALA A 77 -23.87 -4.65 -9.67
CA ALA A 77 -24.11 -4.66 -8.24
C ALA A 77 -22.80 -4.62 -7.45
N THR A 78 -22.78 -3.81 -6.41
CA THR A 78 -21.76 -3.88 -5.37
C THR A 78 -21.98 -5.11 -4.48
N LEU A 79 -20.98 -5.53 -3.72
CA LEU A 79 -21.16 -6.62 -2.76
C LEU A 79 -22.30 -6.31 -1.76
N ARG A 80 -22.51 -5.05 -1.39
CA ARG A 80 -23.61 -4.62 -0.51
C ARG A 80 -24.98 -4.85 -1.17
N GLU A 81 -25.16 -4.40 -2.41
CA GLU A 81 -26.39 -4.60 -3.17
C GLU A 81 -26.67 -6.09 -3.42
N LEU A 82 -25.61 -6.87 -3.61
CA LEU A 82 -25.73 -8.33 -3.74
C LEU A 82 -26.24 -9.00 -2.45
N VAL A 83 -25.76 -8.52 -1.29
CA VAL A 83 -26.26 -8.98 0.01
C VAL A 83 -27.75 -8.67 0.19
N GLU A 84 -28.20 -7.49 -0.25
CA GLU A 84 -29.61 -7.10 -0.19
C GLU A 84 -30.50 -7.94 -1.11
N ALA A 85 -29.96 -8.44 -2.22
CA ALA A 85 -30.65 -9.30 -3.19
C ALA A 85 -30.53 -10.80 -2.84
N ALA A 86 -29.83 -11.16 -1.78
CA ALA A 86 -29.58 -12.55 -1.43
C ALA A 86 -30.91 -13.29 -1.12
N PRO A 87 -31.09 -14.51 -1.65
CA PRO A 87 -32.24 -15.32 -1.32
C PRO A 87 -32.23 -15.77 0.15
N ASP A 88 -33.35 -16.24 0.64
CA ASP A 88 -33.44 -16.81 1.99
C ASP A 88 -32.38 -17.91 2.18
N GLY A 89 -31.55 -17.74 3.20
CA GLY A 89 -30.47 -18.69 3.47
C GLY A 89 -29.25 -18.04 4.15
N PRO A 90 -28.12 -18.76 4.26
CA PRO A 90 -26.97 -18.29 5.01
C PRO A 90 -26.12 -17.26 4.27
N TRP A 91 -26.33 -17.04 2.97
CA TRP A 91 -25.44 -16.26 2.13
C TRP A 91 -25.43 -14.76 2.47
N ALA A 92 -26.58 -14.20 2.82
CA ALA A 92 -26.67 -12.81 3.25
C ALA A 92 -25.78 -12.54 4.47
N GLU A 93 -25.81 -13.44 5.46
CA GLU A 93 -24.98 -13.33 6.67
C GLU A 93 -23.49 -13.52 6.36
N ILE A 94 -23.15 -14.54 5.56
CA ILE A 94 -21.77 -14.83 5.14
C ILE A 94 -21.15 -13.64 4.41
N PHE A 95 -21.86 -13.09 3.42
CA PHE A 95 -21.33 -11.95 2.65
C PHE A 95 -21.32 -10.64 3.46
N THR A 96 -22.24 -10.46 4.38
CA THR A 96 -22.18 -9.33 5.35
C THR A 96 -20.93 -9.41 6.22
N ALA A 97 -20.57 -10.60 6.71
CA ALA A 97 -19.36 -10.82 7.47
C ALA A 97 -18.08 -10.56 6.63
N HIS A 98 -18.08 -10.96 5.37
CA HIS A 98 -17.00 -10.62 4.45
C HIS A 98 -16.88 -9.12 4.23
N LEU A 99 -18.01 -8.44 3.96
CA LEU A 99 -18.05 -6.99 3.75
C LEU A 99 -17.50 -6.22 4.96
N ALA A 100 -17.90 -6.60 6.16
CA ALA A 100 -17.40 -6.00 7.39
C ALA A 100 -15.89 -6.18 7.56
N ALA A 101 -15.37 -7.40 7.28
CA ALA A 101 -13.94 -7.67 7.34
C ALA A 101 -13.14 -6.89 6.29
N LEU A 102 -13.61 -6.83 5.04
CA LEU A 102 -12.96 -6.07 3.97
C LEU A 102 -12.91 -4.58 4.29
N THR A 103 -13.99 -4.02 4.85
CA THR A 103 -14.04 -2.62 5.30
C THR A 103 -13.00 -2.35 6.39
N GLY A 104 -12.93 -3.21 7.42
CA GLY A 104 -11.95 -3.09 8.50
C GLY A 104 -10.50 -3.12 8.00
N TYR A 105 -10.17 -4.06 7.11
CA TYR A 105 -8.83 -4.10 6.51
C TYR A 105 -8.52 -2.86 5.67
N THR A 106 -9.50 -2.35 4.92
CA THR A 106 -9.30 -1.16 4.09
C THR A 106 -8.99 0.07 4.94
N GLU A 107 -9.67 0.25 6.07
CA GLU A 107 -9.41 1.32 7.03
C GLU A 107 -8.02 1.18 7.65
N GLN A 108 -7.67 0.01 8.16
CA GLN A 108 -6.35 -0.26 8.73
C GLN A 108 -5.21 0.00 7.73
N ILE A 109 -5.35 -0.47 6.50
CA ILE A 109 -4.35 -0.28 5.43
C ILE A 109 -4.20 1.19 5.07
N ARG A 110 -5.30 1.95 5.03
CA ARG A 110 -5.25 3.40 4.80
C ARG A 110 -4.42 4.10 5.88
N ASP A 111 -4.71 3.82 7.13
CA ASP A 111 -4.01 4.43 8.28
C ASP A 111 -2.51 4.09 8.26
N LEU A 112 -2.16 2.82 7.98
CA LEU A 112 -0.76 2.39 7.85
C LEU A 112 -0.04 3.10 6.70
N ARG A 113 -0.67 3.23 5.54
CA ARG A 113 -0.08 3.93 4.38
C ARG A 113 0.13 5.41 4.66
N ASP A 114 -0.85 6.07 5.23
CA ASP A 114 -0.77 7.50 5.55
C ASP A 114 0.37 7.76 6.55
N LEU A 115 0.52 6.90 7.54
CA LEU A 115 1.58 6.98 8.53
C LEU A 115 2.96 6.69 7.92
N ASN A 116 3.09 5.67 7.07
CA ASN A 116 4.33 5.36 6.37
C ASN A 116 4.76 6.50 5.44
N GLU A 117 3.81 7.10 4.73
CA GLU A 117 4.08 8.27 3.88
C GLU A 117 4.56 9.47 4.71
N HIS A 118 3.98 9.69 5.88
CA HIS A 118 4.42 10.74 6.79
C HIS A 118 5.87 10.51 7.25
N TYR A 119 6.22 9.30 7.67
CA TYR A 119 7.59 8.95 8.08
C TYR A 119 8.59 9.11 6.92
N LEU A 120 8.23 8.68 5.73
CA LEU A 120 9.08 8.80 4.55
C LEU A 120 9.34 10.27 4.21
N ARG A 121 8.32 11.11 4.18
CA ARG A 121 8.46 12.57 3.94
C ARG A 121 9.35 13.23 4.99
N THR A 122 9.19 12.84 6.26
CA THR A 122 10.02 13.35 7.35
C THR A 122 11.48 12.97 7.18
N ALA A 123 11.77 11.71 6.85
CA ALA A 123 13.12 11.22 6.60
C ALA A 123 13.79 11.97 5.42
N LEU A 124 13.07 12.17 4.32
CA LEU A 124 13.55 12.90 3.15
C LEU A 124 13.88 14.37 3.50
N ARG A 125 13.05 15.04 4.29
CA ARG A 125 13.30 16.40 4.74
C ARG A 125 14.58 16.50 5.58
N PHE A 126 14.79 15.58 6.52
CA PHE A 126 16.03 15.55 7.31
C PHE A 126 17.29 15.39 6.44
N ILE A 127 17.23 14.55 5.43
CA ILE A 127 18.35 14.36 4.48
C ILE A 127 18.62 15.65 3.72
N GLN A 128 17.60 16.34 3.24
CA GLN A 128 17.73 17.60 2.52
C GLN A 128 18.31 18.73 3.39
N GLU A 129 17.84 18.85 4.65
CA GLU A 129 18.36 19.81 5.62
C GLU A 129 19.85 19.54 5.93
N ALA A 130 20.22 18.29 6.20
CA ALA A 130 21.60 17.90 6.45
C ALA A 130 22.53 18.18 5.25
N GLN A 131 22.07 18.00 4.02
CA GLN A 131 22.82 18.33 2.81
C GLN A 131 22.99 19.85 2.65
N ALA A 132 21.97 20.65 2.95
CA ALA A 132 22.03 22.11 2.89
C ALA A 132 23.02 22.67 3.92
N ASP A 133 23.01 22.16 5.15
CA ASP A 133 23.95 22.55 6.20
C ASP A 133 25.39 22.15 5.87
N GLY A 134 25.61 20.95 5.38
CA GLY A 134 26.94 20.46 4.95
C GLY A 134 27.51 21.25 3.76
N SER A 135 26.68 21.81 2.90
CA SER A 135 27.12 22.67 1.80
C SER A 135 27.47 24.10 2.27
N SER A 136 26.92 24.54 3.38
CA SER A 136 27.27 25.87 3.97
C SER A 136 28.56 25.88 4.79
N GLU A 137 28.99 24.71 5.32
CA GLU A 137 30.27 24.60 6.05
C GLU A 137 31.50 24.38 5.17
N SER A 138 31.35 24.06 3.88
CA SER A 138 32.47 23.86 2.96
C SER A 138 33.08 25.19 2.43
N GLY A 139 32.62 26.32 2.90
CA GLY A 139 33.22 27.64 2.68
C GLY A 139 34.33 27.98 3.65
N THR A 140 35.31 27.09 3.90
CA THR A 140 36.51 27.44 4.66
C THR A 140 37.42 28.34 3.80
N TYR A 141 37.57 29.57 4.22
CA TYR A 141 38.58 30.47 3.67
C TYR A 141 39.97 29.89 3.95
N ASP A 142 40.72 29.65 2.90
CA ASP A 142 42.15 29.36 3.03
C ASP A 142 42.90 30.64 3.51
N ALA A 143 43.92 30.47 4.33
CA ALA A 143 44.70 31.55 4.95
C ALA A 143 45.36 32.51 3.94
N HIS A 144 45.21 32.32 2.65
CA HIS A 144 45.78 33.13 1.58
C HIS A 144 44.73 33.82 0.68
N GLY A 145 43.45 33.78 1.01
CA GLY A 145 42.40 34.59 0.35
C GLY A 145 42.05 34.24 -1.08
N GLU A 146 42.46 33.07 -1.58
CA GLU A 146 42.06 32.56 -2.89
C GLU A 146 40.89 31.55 -2.76
N SER A 147 39.78 31.85 -3.44
CA SER A 147 38.63 30.95 -3.53
C SER A 147 38.96 29.79 -4.48
N GLY A 148 39.47 28.69 -3.93
CA GLY A 148 39.63 27.45 -4.66
C GLY A 148 38.25 26.79 -4.92
N THR A 149 37.75 26.87 -6.16
CA THR A 149 36.63 26.06 -6.60
C THR A 149 37.10 24.61 -6.74
N ALA A 150 37.00 23.85 -5.64
CA ALA A 150 37.13 22.41 -5.73
C ALA A 150 35.86 21.84 -6.40
N SER A 151 35.96 21.55 -7.70
CA SER A 151 34.99 20.75 -8.45
C SER A 151 35.01 19.33 -7.90
N SER A 152 34.26 19.09 -6.83
CA SER A 152 33.89 17.74 -6.41
C SER A 152 32.69 17.30 -7.22
N SER A 153 32.96 16.47 -8.24
CA SER A 153 31.91 15.73 -8.96
C SER A 153 31.30 14.71 -8.00
N ALA A 154 30.34 15.15 -7.20
CA ALA A 154 29.46 14.24 -6.49
C ALA A 154 28.63 13.49 -7.55
N GLN A 155 28.86 12.20 -7.71
CA GLN A 155 27.96 11.33 -8.43
C GLN A 155 26.63 11.31 -7.68
N ILE A 156 25.69 12.09 -8.20
CA ILE A 156 24.30 12.05 -7.76
C ILE A 156 23.75 10.73 -8.25
N PHE A 157 23.47 9.83 -7.34
CA PHE A 157 22.63 8.66 -7.64
C PHE A 157 21.24 9.17 -7.99
N ASP A 158 20.93 9.13 -9.27
CA ASP A 158 19.63 9.49 -9.83
C ASP A 158 18.62 8.42 -9.40
N LEU A 159 17.94 8.63 -8.29
CA LEU A 159 16.81 7.81 -7.85
C LEU A 159 15.57 8.29 -8.64
N LYS A 160 15.39 7.77 -9.86
CA LYS A 160 14.12 7.88 -10.55
C LYS A 160 13.10 6.98 -9.85
N LEU A 161 12.18 7.60 -9.13
CA LEU A 161 10.90 7.02 -8.71
C LEU A 161 9.86 7.15 -9.83
#